data_d56d4e61f6403c9d34ca28718a0c9082
#
_entry.id   d56d4e61f6403c9d34ca28718a0c9082
#
_cell.length_a   1.000
_cell.length_b   1.000
_cell.length_c   1.000
_cell.angle_alpha   90.00
_cell.angle_beta   90.00
_cell.angle_gamma   90.00
#
_symmetry.space_group_name_H-M   'P 1'
#
loop_
_entity.id
_entity.type
_entity.pdbx_description
1 polymer ?
#
loop_
_entity_poly.entity_id
_entity_poly.type
_entity_poly.pdbx_seq_one_letter_code
_entity_poly.pdbx_strand_id
1 'polypeptide(L)'
;MNILMIISRTIFIYFFVAVIFRILGKREVGQLGTFDLVVFLLIAELIAIALDMKENFFLNLLPVIVLALIQILISKLSLKSIKIRTFIDGKPTVIIKNGIINFRNMVDQRYNLDDLLLQLREKDVRSIDEVEYAILETNGNLSVFKKDDKNNNTYPLPIIIDGDVLYNNLIGANKSKKWLLDILVDKKININDVFYAFIKENNLYIIKYDEVNK
;
A
#
# COMPACT_ATOMS: atom_id res chain seq x y z
N MET A 1 8.94 -7.29 -43.21
CA MET A 1 8.87 -8.31 -42.13
C MET A 1 7.81 -9.32 -42.52
N ASN A 2 8.14 -10.63 -42.56
CA ASN A 2 7.17 -11.67 -42.92
C ASN A 2 6.07 -11.79 -41.87
N ILE A 3 4.82 -12.03 -42.30
CA ILE A 3 3.66 -12.18 -41.43
C ILE A 3 3.93 -13.27 -40.35
N LEU A 4 4.57 -14.38 -40.73
CA LEU A 4 4.95 -15.44 -39.81
C LEU A 4 5.89 -14.95 -38.69
N MET A 5 6.82 -14.04 -39.00
CA MET A 5 7.74 -13.45 -38.01
C MET A 5 6.99 -12.53 -37.02
N ILE A 6 6.01 -11.77 -37.50
CA ILE A 6 5.18 -10.93 -36.62
C ILE A 6 4.40 -11.81 -35.64
N ILE A 7 3.74 -12.82 -36.16
CA ILE A 7 2.94 -13.76 -35.35
C ILE A 7 3.82 -14.44 -34.29
N SER A 8 4.97 -14.97 -34.69
CA SER A 8 5.87 -15.67 -33.75
C SER A 8 6.41 -14.73 -32.66
N ARG A 9 6.79 -13.49 -32.99
CA ARG A 9 7.21 -12.49 -32.01
C ARG A 9 6.09 -12.11 -31.06
N THR A 10 4.87 -11.92 -31.56
CA THR A 10 3.71 -11.58 -30.72
C THR A 10 3.40 -12.70 -29.72
N ILE A 11 3.42 -13.96 -30.17
CA ILE A 11 3.23 -15.14 -29.30
C ILE A 11 4.33 -15.18 -28.23
N PHE A 12 5.59 -15.02 -28.63
CA PHE A 12 6.72 -14.99 -27.70
C PHE A 12 6.55 -13.91 -26.63
N ILE A 13 6.23 -12.67 -27.05
CA ILE A 13 6.03 -11.54 -26.15
C ILE A 13 4.90 -11.80 -25.17
N TYR A 14 3.79 -12.37 -25.61
CA TYR A 14 2.67 -12.71 -24.73
C TYR A 14 3.14 -13.58 -23.56
N PHE A 15 3.85 -14.67 -23.84
CA PHE A 15 4.37 -15.54 -22.77
C PHE A 15 5.48 -14.87 -21.96
N PHE A 16 6.36 -14.12 -22.59
CA PHE A 16 7.43 -13.36 -21.93
C PHE A 16 6.86 -12.37 -20.90
N VAL A 17 5.86 -11.59 -21.30
CA VAL A 17 5.17 -10.64 -20.41
C VAL A 17 4.43 -11.37 -19.29
N ALA A 18 3.72 -12.44 -19.59
CA ALA A 18 3.03 -13.25 -18.59
C ALA A 18 4.01 -13.80 -17.53
N VAL A 19 5.21 -14.21 -17.93
CA VAL A 19 6.27 -14.64 -17.00
C VAL A 19 6.78 -13.48 -16.15
N ILE A 20 7.04 -12.31 -16.74
CA ILE A 20 7.47 -11.11 -16.01
C ILE A 20 6.43 -10.74 -14.95
N PHE A 21 5.16 -10.62 -15.30
CA PHE A 21 4.09 -10.29 -14.35
C PHE A 21 3.94 -11.35 -13.26
N ARG A 22 4.16 -12.63 -13.59
CA ARG A 22 4.15 -13.69 -12.59
C ARG A 22 5.29 -13.55 -11.58
N ILE A 23 6.49 -13.15 -12.04
CA ILE A 23 7.67 -12.93 -11.18
C ILE A 23 7.51 -11.67 -10.32
N LEU A 24 6.93 -10.60 -10.87
CA LEU A 24 6.63 -9.36 -10.13
C LEU A 24 5.66 -9.59 -8.97
N GLY A 25 4.78 -10.59 -9.06
CA GLY A 25 3.97 -11.08 -7.95
C GLY A 25 2.49 -10.65 -8.01
N LYS A 26 1.68 -11.26 -7.12
CA LYS A 26 0.21 -11.09 -7.11
C LYS A 26 -0.26 -9.72 -6.61
N ARG A 27 0.57 -9.00 -5.87
CA ARG A 27 0.24 -7.67 -5.34
C ARG A 27 0.02 -6.67 -6.46
N GLU A 28 0.81 -6.80 -7.51
CA GLU A 28 0.83 -5.90 -8.67
C GLU A 28 -0.50 -5.87 -9.46
N VAL A 29 -1.28 -6.95 -9.41
CA VAL A 29 -2.51 -7.08 -10.23
C VAL A 29 -3.78 -6.66 -9.47
N GLY A 30 -3.77 -6.72 -8.12
CA GLY A 30 -4.98 -6.53 -7.32
C GLY A 30 -5.15 -5.13 -6.69
N GLN A 31 -4.04 -4.43 -6.43
CA GLN A 31 -4.03 -3.12 -5.80
C GLN A 31 -2.87 -2.28 -6.34
N LEU A 32 -2.98 -1.87 -7.60
CA LEU A 32 -1.96 -1.10 -8.30
C LEU A 32 -1.68 0.22 -7.57
N GLY A 33 -0.46 0.39 -7.13
CA GLY A 33 0.07 1.68 -6.71
C GLY A 33 0.37 2.58 -7.91
N THR A 34 0.56 3.86 -7.67
CA THR A 34 0.91 4.82 -8.73
C THR A 34 2.22 4.45 -9.43
N PHE A 35 3.22 3.97 -8.67
CA PHE A 35 4.50 3.53 -9.22
C PHE A 35 4.37 2.27 -10.08
N ASP A 36 3.53 1.32 -9.67
CA ASP A 36 3.27 0.10 -10.43
C ASP A 36 2.65 0.43 -11.80
N LEU A 37 1.70 1.38 -11.82
CA LEU A 37 1.09 1.87 -13.06
C LEU A 37 2.14 2.45 -14.01
N VAL A 38 3.07 3.27 -13.52
CA VAL A 38 4.17 3.85 -14.31
C VAL A 38 5.05 2.73 -14.90
N VAL A 39 5.42 1.73 -14.09
CA VAL A 39 6.22 0.60 -14.57
C VAL A 39 5.49 -0.18 -15.65
N PHE A 40 4.18 -0.41 -15.52
CA PHE A 40 3.38 -1.11 -16.54
C PHE A 40 3.30 -0.35 -17.86
N LEU A 41 3.11 0.96 -17.79
CA LEU A 41 3.10 1.81 -18.98
C LEU A 41 4.47 1.79 -19.69
N LEU A 42 5.56 1.86 -18.92
CA LEU A 42 6.92 1.77 -19.47
C LEU A 42 7.20 0.38 -20.10
N ILE A 43 6.79 -0.70 -19.44
CA ILE A 43 6.91 -2.06 -20.00
C ILE A 43 6.14 -2.15 -21.33
N ALA A 44 4.90 -1.67 -21.36
CA ALA A 44 4.07 -1.72 -22.56
C ALA A 44 4.72 -0.95 -23.74
N GLU A 45 5.24 0.25 -23.48
CA GLU A 45 5.93 1.06 -24.49
C GLU A 45 7.21 0.40 -24.99
N LEU A 46 8.06 -0.10 -24.08
CA LEU A 46 9.30 -0.78 -24.44
C LEU A 46 9.04 -2.04 -25.28
N ILE A 47 7.95 -2.75 -25.01
CA ILE A 47 7.53 -3.91 -25.79
C ILE A 47 7.05 -3.50 -27.19
N ALA A 48 6.27 -2.42 -27.29
CA ALA A 48 5.83 -1.89 -28.58
C ALA A 48 7.03 -1.52 -29.46
N ILE A 49 8.02 -0.83 -28.90
CA ILE A 49 9.28 -0.50 -29.58
C ILE A 49 10.02 -1.77 -30.01
N ALA A 50 10.13 -2.78 -29.14
CA ALA A 50 10.83 -4.03 -29.46
C ALA A 50 10.14 -4.81 -30.59
N LEU A 51 8.81 -4.74 -30.70
CA LEU A 51 8.05 -5.35 -31.81
C LEU A 51 8.32 -4.68 -33.16
N ASP A 52 8.41 -3.35 -33.16
CA ASP A 52 8.59 -2.56 -34.38
C ASP A 52 10.01 -2.66 -34.96
N MET A 53 11.00 -2.84 -34.10
CA MET A 53 12.40 -2.97 -34.53
C MET A 53 12.66 -4.27 -35.30
N LYS A 54 13.24 -4.14 -36.51
CA LYS A 54 13.53 -5.27 -37.41
C LYS A 54 14.71 -6.10 -36.96
N GLU A 55 15.72 -5.46 -36.38
CA GLU A 55 17.00 -6.07 -36.00
C GLU A 55 17.09 -6.24 -34.47
N ASN A 56 17.86 -7.25 -34.04
CA ASN A 56 18.20 -7.48 -32.62
C ASN A 56 17.00 -7.56 -31.66
N PHE A 57 15.92 -8.22 -32.07
CA PHE A 57 14.68 -8.36 -31.29
C PHE A 57 14.92 -8.71 -29.83
N PHE A 58 15.77 -9.69 -29.53
CA PHE A 58 16.06 -10.09 -28.14
C PHE A 58 16.84 -9.02 -27.37
N LEU A 59 17.72 -8.28 -28.04
CA LEU A 59 18.45 -7.17 -27.42
C LEU A 59 17.50 -6.02 -27.05
N ASN A 60 16.47 -5.80 -27.86
CA ASN A 60 15.46 -4.76 -27.62
C ASN A 60 14.51 -5.11 -26.45
N LEU A 61 14.51 -6.35 -25.96
CA LEU A 61 13.81 -6.73 -24.73
C LEU A 61 14.66 -6.53 -23.47
N LEU A 62 15.95 -6.23 -23.57
CA LEU A 62 16.83 -6.00 -22.43
C LEU A 62 16.33 -4.87 -21.51
N PRO A 63 15.87 -3.71 -22.01
CA PRO A 63 15.31 -2.66 -21.15
C PRO A 63 14.11 -3.14 -20.31
N VAL A 64 13.25 -4.01 -20.85
CA VAL A 64 12.11 -4.58 -20.13
C VAL A 64 12.60 -5.45 -18.98
N ILE A 65 13.62 -6.27 -19.21
CA ILE A 65 14.23 -7.13 -18.18
C ILE A 65 14.86 -6.27 -17.07
N VAL A 66 15.61 -5.23 -17.45
CA VAL A 66 16.23 -4.30 -16.49
C VAL A 66 15.16 -3.61 -15.65
N LEU A 67 14.09 -3.12 -16.26
CA LEU A 67 12.98 -2.48 -15.55
C LEU A 67 12.30 -3.45 -14.57
N ALA A 68 12.05 -4.70 -14.99
CA ALA A 68 11.50 -5.73 -14.12
C ALA A 68 12.42 -6.05 -12.93
N LEU A 69 13.73 -6.12 -13.14
CA LEU A 69 14.70 -6.35 -12.06
C LEU A 69 14.74 -5.18 -11.06
N ILE A 70 14.67 -3.94 -11.57
CA ILE A 70 14.58 -2.73 -10.72
C ILE A 70 13.31 -2.80 -9.87
N GLN A 71 12.15 -3.14 -10.46
CA GLN A 71 10.89 -3.25 -9.74
C GLN A 71 10.95 -4.33 -8.65
N ILE A 72 11.52 -5.50 -8.94
CA ILE A 72 11.72 -6.56 -7.95
C ILE A 72 12.61 -6.08 -6.79
N LEU A 73 13.69 -5.35 -7.09
CA LEU A 73 14.59 -4.80 -6.07
C LEU A 73 13.86 -3.78 -5.19
N ILE A 74 13.13 -2.85 -5.79
CA ILE A 74 12.32 -1.85 -5.08
C ILE A 74 11.28 -2.54 -4.19
N SER A 75 10.56 -3.52 -4.71
CA SER A 75 9.57 -4.29 -3.96
C SER A 75 10.18 -4.98 -2.74
N LYS A 76 11.36 -5.62 -2.89
CA LYS A 76 12.09 -6.24 -1.77
C LYS A 76 12.57 -5.23 -0.72
N LEU A 77 13.02 -4.05 -1.15
CA LEU A 77 13.42 -2.98 -0.24
C LEU A 77 12.23 -2.40 0.53
N SER A 78 11.08 -2.27 -0.12
CA SER A 78 9.82 -1.82 0.50
C SER A 78 9.31 -2.78 1.58
N LEU A 79 9.59 -4.09 1.46
CA LEU A 79 9.28 -5.07 2.52
C LEU A 79 10.14 -4.88 3.78
N LYS A 80 11.34 -4.31 3.65
CA LYS A 80 12.28 -4.17 4.75
C LYS A 80 12.23 -2.81 5.44
N SER A 81 11.56 -1.80 4.83
CA SER A 81 11.58 -0.44 5.36
C SER A 81 10.28 0.28 5.08
N ILE A 82 9.59 0.68 6.16
CA ILE A 82 8.39 1.51 6.07
C ILE A 82 8.68 2.86 5.41
N LYS A 83 9.88 3.42 5.58
CA LYS A 83 10.28 4.69 4.97
C LYS A 83 10.35 4.59 3.45
N ILE A 84 10.95 3.51 2.93
CA ILE A 84 11.02 3.23 1.48
C ILE A 84 9.60 3.00 0.95
N ARG A 85 8.80 2.18 1.64
CA ARG A 85 7.41 1.91 1.28
C ARG A 85 6.58 3.20 1.25
N THR A 86 6.70 4.05 2.27
CA THR A 86 5.98 5.33 2.33
C THR A 86 6.43 6.30 1.24
N PHE A 87 7.71 6.29 0.87
CA PHE A 87 8.21 7.15 -0.22
C PHE A 87 7.67 6.72 -1.58
N ILE A 88 7.55 5.42 -1.83
CA ILE A 88 7.10 4.85 -3.11
C ILE A 88 5.57 4.85 -3.18
N ASP A 89 4.91 4.20 -2.24
CA ASP A 89 3.47 3.93 -2.27
C ASP A 89 2.65 5.06 -1.62
N GLY A 90 3.31 5.97 -0.88
CA GLY A 90 2.62 6.92 -0.02
C GLY A 90 2.22 6.30 1.33
N LYS A 91 1.31 6.98 2.03
CA LYS A 91 0.77 6.50 3.32
C LYS A 91 -0.75 6.63 3.32
N PRO A 92 -1.46 5.70 3.95
CA PRO A 92 -2.89 5.85 4.20
C PRO A 92 -3.16 7.12 5.01
N THR A 93 -4.25 7.82 4.68
CA THR A 93 -4.59 9.12 5.30
C THR A 93 -6.00 9.08 5.87
N VAL A 94 -6.15 9.40 7.15
CA VAL A 94 -7.46 9.45 7.82
C VAL A 94 -8.24 10.66 7.33
N ILE A 95 -9.38 10.42 6.69
CA ILE A 95 -10.29 11.44 6.15
C ILE A 95 -11.44 11.73 7.12
N ILE A 96 -11.99 10.68 7.75
CA ILE A 96 -13.02 10.82 8.78
C ILE A 96 -12.56 10.14 10.06
N LYS A 97 -12.81 10.77 11.20
CA LYS A 97 -12.64 10.17 12.52
C LYS A 97 -13.84 10.54 13.40
N ASN A 98 -14.54 9.53 13.94
CA ASN A 98 -15.71 9.67 14.80
C ASN A 98 -16.83 10.56 14.21
N GLY A 99 -17.06 10.49 12.90
CA GLY A 99 -18.05 11.30 12.20
C GLY A 99 -17.57 12.72 11.87
N ILE A 100 -16.31 13.05 12.13
CA ILE A 100 -15.75 14.38 11.86
C ILE A 100 -14.79 14.29 10.68
N ILE A 101 -15.03 15.11 9.65
CA ILE A 101 -14.18 15.21 8.47
C ILE A 101 -12.89 15.97 8.81
N ASN A 102 -11.75 15.41 8.42
CA ASN A 102 -10.47 16.10 8.43
C ASN A 102 -10.25 16.82 7.09
N PHE A 103 -10.76 18.04 6.99
CA PHE A 103 -10.68 18.85 5.78
C PHE A 103 -9.23 19.09 5.32
N ARG A 104 -8.29 19.30 6.26
CA ARG A 104 -6.88 19.50 5.93
C ARG A 104 -6.30 18.28 5.20
N ASN A 105 -6.57 17.08 5.71
CA ASN A 105 -6.12 15.85 5.07
C ASN A 105 -6.74 15.67 3.67
N MET A 106 -8.01 16.06 3.48
CA MET A 106 -8.65 16.03 2.15
C MET A 106 -7.91 16.95 1.16
N VAL A 107 -7.60 18.19 1.57
CA VAL A 107 -6.85 19.14 0.74
C VAL A 107 -5.46 18.61 0.40
N ASP A 108 -4.73 18.09 1.38
CA ASP A 108 -3.39 17.54 1.19
C ASP A 108 -3.39 16.35 0.19
N GLN A 109 -4.46 15.56 0.18
CA GLN A 109 -4.65 14.43 -0.74
C GLN A 109 -5.37 14.82 -2.05
N ARG A 110 -5.75 16.09 -2.23
CA ARG A 110 -6.56 16.55 -3.38
C ARG A 110 -7.86 15.76 -3.54
N TYR A 111 -8.45 15.36 -2.42
CA TYR A 111 -9.64 14.52 -2.33
C TYR A 111 -10.84 15.42 -1.99
N ASN A 112 -11.81 15.50 -2.87
CA ASN A 112 -12.95 16.40 -2.72
C ASN A 112 -14.13 15.74 -1.97
N LEU A 113 -15.15 16.52 -1.64
CA LEU A 113 -16.31 16.03 -0.90
C LEU A 113 -17.17 15.08 -1.76
N ASP A 114 -17.28 15.35 -3.06
CA ASP A 114 -18.06 14.50 -3.95
C ASP A 114 -17.47 13.12 -4.08
N ASP A 115 -16.13 13.01 -4.17
CA ASP A 115 -15.40 11.74 -4.15
C ASP A 115 -15.61 10.99 -2.83
N LEU A 116 -15.55 11.70 -1.70
CA LEU A 116 -15.80 11.11 -0.39
C LEU A 116 -17.21 10.54 -0.30
N LEU A 117 -18.22 11.33 -0.67
CA LEU A 117 -19.63 10.91 -0.61
C LEU A 117 -19.94 9.77 -1.59
N LEU A 118 -19.30 9.76 -2.77
CA LEU A 118 -19.40 8.66 -3.72
C LEU A 118 -18.89 7.37 -3.10
N GLN A 119 -17.65 7.38 -2.58
CA GLN A 119 -17.04 6.18 -2.01
C GLN A 119 -17.74 5.71 -0.72
N LEU A 120 -18.31 6.60 0.08
CA LEU A 120 -19.14 6.21 1.22
C LEU A 120 -20.40 5.46 0.76
N ARG A 121 -21.07 5.93 -0.30
CA ARG A 121 -22.24 5.22 -0.88
C ARG A 121 -21.87 3.83 -1.42
N GLU A 122 -20.70 3.70 -2.08
CA GLU A 122 -20.18 2.40 -2.56
C GLU A 122 -19.93 1.41 -1.42
N LYS A 123 -19.75 1.90 -0.18
CA LYS A 123 -19.55 1.09 1.04
C LYS A 123 -20.81 0.95 1.88
N ASP A 124 -21.98 1.27 1.31
CA ASP A 124 -23.28 1.22 2.02
C ASP A 124 -23.30 2.06 3.30
N VAL A 125 -22.63 3.22 3.28
CA VAL A 125 -22.67 4.22 4.35
C VAL A 125 -23.62 5.34 3.93
N ARG A 126 -24.63 5.60 4.75
CA ARG A 126 -25.68 6.58 4.45
C ARG A 126 -25.30 7.98 4.91
N SER A 127 -24.58 8.08 6.01
CA SER A 127 -24.26 9.34 6.66
C SER A 127 -22.84 9.32 7.25
N ILE A 128 -22.20 10.49 7.28
CA ILE A 128 -20.83 10.67 7.79
C ILE A 128 -20.74 10.39 9.30
N ASP A 129 -21.82 10.65 10.04
CA ASP A 129 -21.89 10.42 11.48
C ASP A 129 -21.88 8.94 11.86
N GLU A 130 -22.26 8.02 10.94
CA GLU A 130 -22.14 6.57 11.13
C GLU A 130 -20.70 6.07 11.08
N VAL A 131 -19.76 6.90 10.60
CA VAL A 131 -18.37 6.51 10.37
C VAL A 131 -17.53 6.71 11.62
N GLU A 132 -16.87 5.65 12.07
CA GLU A 132 -15.82 5.74 13.10
C GLU A 132 -14.49 6.20 12.47
N TYR A 133 -14.03 5.48 11.45
CA TYR A 133 -12.86 5.84 10.64
C TYR A 133 -13.15 5.66 9.15
N ALA A 134 -12.76 6.65 8.36
CA ALA A 134 -12.59 6.51 6.91
C ALA A 134 -11.14 6.86 6.56
N ILE A 135 -10.45 5.91 5.94
CA ILE A 135 -9.02 5.98 5.61
C ILE A 135 -8.88 5.93 4.10
N LEU A 136 -8.33 6.97 3.51
CA LEU A 136 -7.96 6.98 2.10
C LEU A 136 -6.67 6.20 1.94
N GLU A 137 -6.75 5.07 1.24
CA GLU A 137 -5.63 4.19 0.97
C GLU A 137 -4.71 4.74 -0.13
N THR A 138 -3.52 4.20 -0.24
CA THR A 138 -2.52 4.65 -1.21
C THR A 138 -2.91 4.41 -2.68
N ASN A 139 -3.85 3.49 -2.91
CA ASN A 139 -4.44 3.23 -4.23
C ASN A 139 -5.67 4.11 -4.55
N GLY A 140 -6.00 5.08 -3.68
CA GLY A 140 -7.14 5.99 -3.85
C GLY A 140 -8.49 5.44 -3.39
N ASN A 141 -8.56 4.20 -2.90
CA ASN A 141 -9.78 3.63 -2.34
C ASN A 141 -10.01 4.08 -0.89
N LEU A 142 -11.27 4.17 -0.47
CA LEU A 142 -11.64 4.49 0.89
C LEU A 142 -11.93 3.21 1.69
N SER A 143 -11.16 2.96 2.75
CA SER A 143 -11.49 1.95 3.77
C SER A 143 -12.39 2.58 4.82
N VAL A 144 -13.56 1.99 5.07
CA VAL A 144 -14.56 2.57 5.99
C VAL A 144 -14.87 1.61 7.12
N PHE A 145 -14.77 2.12 8.35
CA PHE A 145 -15.14 1.44 9.59
C PHE A 145 -16.33 2.19 10.19
N LYS A 146 -17.48 1.51 10.29
CA LYS A 146 -18.69 2.08 10.87
C LYS A 146 -18.61 2.04 12.39
N LYS A 147 -19.24 2.98 13.06
CA LYS A 147 -19.44 2.93 14.51
C LYS A 147 -20.22 1.68 14.88
N ASP A 148 -19.74 0.96 15.87
CA ASP A 148 -20.42 -0.21 16.44
C ASP A 148 -20.94 0.13 17.83
N ASP A 149 -22.20 0.59 17.90
CA ASP A 149 -22.84 0.99 19.16
C ASP A 149 -23.04 -0.20 20.12
N LYS A 150 -22.93 -1.46 19.64
CA LYS A 150 -23.22 -2.65 20.43
C LYS A 150 -22.01 -3.25 21.14
N ASN A 151 -20.80 -3.08 20.60
CA ASN A 151 -19.64 -3.84 21.05
C ASN A 151 -18.46 -3.01 21.56
N ASN A 152 -18.53 -1.68 21.57
CA ASN A 152 -17.36 -0.81 21.87
C ASN A 152 -16.07 -1.19 21.07
N ASN A 153 -16.23 -1.92 19.98
CA ASN A 153 -15.12 -2.35 19.13
C ASN A 153 -14.61 -1.16 18.31
N THR A 154 -13.71 -0.41 18.89
CA THR A 154 -13.03 0.68 18.19
C THR A 154 -12.01 0.13 17.17
N TYR A 155 -11.84 0.86 16.06
CA TYR A 155 -10.81 0.53 15.07
C TYR A 155 -9.43 0.44 15.76
N PRO A 156 -8.72 -0.70 15.63
CA PRO A 156 -7.42 -0.86 16.25
C PRO A 156 -6.39 0.05 15.57
N LEU A 157 -5.98 1.12 16.28
CA LEU A 157 -5.07 2.11 15.75
C LEU A 157 -3.63 1.56 15.71
N PRO A 158 -3.00 1.41 14.54
CA PRO A 158 -1.62 0.97 14.45
C PRO A 158 -0.67 2.01 15.06
N ILE A 159 0.24 1.57 15.93
CA ILE A 159 1.20 2.42 16.66
C ILE A 159 2.63 2.15 16.26
N ILE A 160 2.99 0.88 16.02
CA ILE A 160 4.31 0.48 15.53
C ILE A 160 4.10 -0.44 14.33
N ILE A 161 4.87 -0.20 13.27
CA ILE A 161 4.96 -1.07 12.09
C ILE A 161 6.45 -1.21 11.76
N ASP A 162 6.94 -2.45 11.65
CA ASP A 162 8.33 -2.78 11.33
C ASP A 162 9.36 -2.03 12.21
N GLY A 163 9.07 -1.88 13.53
CA GLY A 163 9.92 -1.16 14.49
C GLY A 163 9.79 0.38 14.45
N ASP A 164 9.12 0.96 13.46
CA ASP A 164 8.91 2.40 13.35
C ASP A 164 7.61 2.85 14.06
N VAL A 165 7.71 3.91 14.89
CA VAL A 165 6.57 4.47 15.63
C VAL A 165 5.75 5.42 14.76
N LEU A 166 4.44 5.20 14.69
CA LEU A 166 3.48 6.07 14.04
C LEU A 166 3.00 7.17 15.02
N TYR A 167 3.80 8.21 15.19
CA TYR A 167 3.56 9.26 16.19
C TYR A 167 2.19 9.94 16.03
N ASN A 168 1.72 10.17 14.80
CA ASN A 168 0.41 10.80 14.56
C ASN A 168 -0.74 9.93 15.13
N ASN A 169 -0.62 8.61 15.01
CA ASN A 169 -1.60 7.67 15.54
C ASN A 169 -1.53 7.62 17.07
N LEU A 170 -0.32 7.68 17.64
CA LEU A 170 -0.11 7.73 19.09
C LEU A 170 -0.78 8.98 19.70
N ILE A 171 -0.55 10.16 19.09
CA ILE A 171 -1.22 11.41 19.47
C ILE A 171 -2.74 11.28 19.30
N GLY A 172 -3.19 10.71 18.17
CA GLY A 172 -4.59 10.45 17.88
C GLY A 172 -5.29 9.54 18.90
N ALA A 173 -4.53 8.65 19.57
CA ALA A 173 -4.98 7.81 20.67
C ALA A 173 -4.88 8.49 22.05
N ASN A 174 -4.50 9.77 22.12
CA ASN A 174 -4.22 10.52 23.35
C ASN A 174 -3.13 9.84 24.23
N LYS A 175 -2.11 9.26 23.59
CA LYS A 175 -0.98 8.61 24.26
C LYS A 175 0.32 9.34 23.97
N SER A 176 1.21 9.38 24.98
CA SER A 176 2.54 9.97 24.85
C SER A 176 3.58 8.95 24.39
N LYS A 177 4.70 9.46 23.82
CA LYS A 177 5.87 8.62 23.53
C LYS A 177 6.39 7.92 24.80
N LYS A 178 6.37 8.61 25.95
CA LYS A 178 6.78 8.06 27.23
C LYS A 178 5.92 6.85 27.61
N TRP A 179 4.60 6.96 27.52
CA TRP A 179 3.67 5.86 27.77
C TRP A 179 4.01 4.61 26.94
N LEU A 180 4.33 4.78 25.66
CA LEU A 180 4.71 3.66 24.79
C LEU A 180 6.02 3.04 25.24
N LEU A 181 7.05 3.86 25.52
CA LEU A 181 8.35 3.38 25.96
C LEU A 181 8.29 2.67 27.31
N ASP A 182 7.52 3.20 28.26
CA ASP A 182 7.34 2.59 29.59
C ASP A 182 6.76 1.16 29.45
N ILE A 183 5.75 0.96 28.58
CA ILE A 183 5.17 -0.38 28.34
C ILE A 183 6.18 -1.31 27.68
N LEU A 184 6.96 -0.83 26.71
CA LEU A 184 7.97 -1.65 26.04
C LEU A 184 9.08 -2.09 27.02
N VAL A 185 9.49 -1.19 27.93
CA VAL A 185 10.48 -1.48 28.97
C VAL A 185 9.92 -2.50 29.98
N ASP A 186 8.70 -2.31 30.47
CA ASP A 186 8.04 -3.22 31.42
C ASP A 186 7.89 -4.63 30.84
N LYS A 187 7.60 -4.73 29.54
CA LYS A 187 7.50 -6.01 28.82
C LYS A 187 8.86 -6.55 28.37
N LYS A 188 9.97 -5.83 28.57
CA LYS A 188 11.33 -6.18 28.12
C LYS A 188 11.41 -6.42 26.62
N ILE A 189 10.68 -5.62 25.83
CA ILE A 189 10.63 -5.72 24.36
C ILE A 189 11.44 -4.58 23.76
N ASN A 190 12.40 -4.91 22.85
CA ASN A 190 13.04 -3.90 22.06
C ASN A 190 12.11 -3.46 20.91
N ILE A 191 12.04 -2.17 20.63
CA ILE A 191 11.18 -1.63 19.58
C ILE A 191 11.49 -2.21 18.18
N ASN A 192 12.75 -2.53 17.92
CA ASN A 192 13.19 -3.13 16.66
C ASN A 192 12.72 -4.60 16.49
N ASP A 193 12.31 -5.26 17.59
CA ASP A 193 11.78 -6.62 17.57
C ASP A 193 10.27 -6.63 17.33
N VAL A 194 9.63 -5.44 17.32
CA VAL A 194 8.18 -5.32 17.12
C VAL A 194 7.88 -5.30 15.62
N PHE A 195 7.19 -6.33 15.14
CA PHE A 195 6.64 -6.38 13.78
C PHE A 195 5.43 -5.46 13.64
N TYR A 196 4.48 -5.57 14.58
CA TYR A 196 3.26 -4.78 14.57
C TYR A 196 2.77 -4.51 16.00
N ALA A 197 2.38 -3.27 16.30
CA ALA A 197 1.67 -2.97 17.54
C ALA A 197 0.52 -2.00 17.28
N PHE A 198 -0.60 -2.23 17.97
CA PHE A 198 -1.81 -1.43 17.84
C PHE A 198 -2.49 -1.22 19.19
N ILE A 199 -3.25 -0.12 19.29
CA ILE A 199 -4.09 0.16 20.44
C ILE A 199 -5.52 -0.27 20.13
N LYS A 200 -6.08 -1.09 21.03
CA LYS A 200 -7.50 -1.45 21.06
C LYS A 200 -8.00 -1.34 22.50
N GLU A 201 -9.13 -0.68 22.71
CA GLU A 201 -9.73 -0.52 24.05
C GLU A 201 -8.74 -0.03 25.11
N ASN A 202 -7.91 0.96 24.73
CA ASN A 202 -6.88 1.55 25.57
C ASN A 202 -5.66 0.66 25.91
N ASN A 203 -5.63 -0.59 25.42
CA ASN A 203 -4.54 -1.54 25.62
C ASN A 203 -3.63 -1.60 24.41
N LEU A 204 -2.31 -1.74 24.66
CA LEU A 204 -1.32 -1.96 23.60
C LEU A 204 -1.14 -3.46 23.35
N TYR A 205 -1.46 -3.88 22.14
CA TYR A 205 -1.21 -5.23 21.62
C TYR A 205 0.06 -5.20 20.81
N ILE A 206 0.95 -6.17 21.02
CA ILE A 206 2.28 -6.22 20.39
C ILE A 206 2.43 -7.59 19.76
N ILE A 207 2.87 -7.62 18.50
CA ILE A 207 3.25 -8.81 17.75
C ILE A 207 4.72 -8.66 17.36
N LYS A 208 5.56 -9.62 17.76
CA LYS A 208 7.00 -9.60 17.48
C LYS A 208 7.34 -10.39 16.23
N TYR A 209 8.52 -10.10 15.64
CA TYR A 209 9.02 -10.85 14.48
C TYR A 209 9.20 -12.35 14.75
N ASP A 210 9.58 -12.75 15.97
CA ASP A 210 9.75 -14.16 16.36
C ASP A 210 8.42 -14.92 16.44
N GLU A 211 7.29 -14.22 16.61
CA GLU A 211 5.95 -14.79 16.62
C GLU A 211 5.37 -15.01 15.22
N VAL A 212 5.82 -14.20 14.24
CA VAL A 212 5.32 -14.24 12.85
C VAL A 212 6.10 -15.23 11.99
N ASN A 213 7.36 -15.52 12.34
CA ASN A 213 8.24 -16.43 11.58
C ASN A 213 8.12 -17.90 12.03
N LYS A 214 7.10 -18.25 12.79
CA LYS A 214 6.72 -19.63 13.08
C LYS A 214 5.65 -20.08 12.10
#